data_83feabe2720da890459d931d68f734d2
#
_entry.id   83feabe2720da890459d931d68f734d2
#
_cell.length_a   1.000
_cell.length_b   1.000
_cell.length_c   1.000
_cell.angle_alpha   90.00
_cell.angle_beta   90.00
_cell.angle_gamma   90.00
#
_symmetry.space_group_name_H-M   'P 1'
#
loop_
_entity.id
_entity.type
_entity.pdbx_description
1 polymer ?
#
loop_
_entity_poly.entity_id
_entity_poly.type
_entity_poly.pdbx_seq_one_letter_code
_entity_poly.pdbx_strand_id
1 'polypeptide(L)'
;MAVLFIDLDRFKLVNDARGHEAGDAVLRSTAERLRGLVRVTDTVGRLAGDEFVIVCEEVVDVADGVQLAQRVIDTIQAPFPLPGKAQASVGASVGVAFTDLDRPTDPDALMRDADTAMYRAKERGRGRVEIFDETLRASIANREVLQTELSRAIDMDELVLHYQPIVDAQTGKATGVEALIRWNHPRRGLLGPAEFISLAEDTGSIVPLGAWVLRTACRQLAEWLVEDPALTGLTMSVNLSVGELSDPRLVERVRETLLDTGLEPGALCLELTESTVMSDPEAARLTLMQMSAIGVKLAVDDFGNGYSSLSHLRNLPVHRIKIDRSFIANLGGTPEDEAIVRLVADLGEALDLDVVAEGVETGEQLGKVLRLGCGTVQGFLFGRPLPADEARAQLPGRHGTVEALYGHPPSSGRDPESTSDGVRRMPAYSTRAAL
;
A
#
# COMPACT_ATOMS: atom_id res chain seq x y z
N MET A 1 19.77 18.76 -27.73
CA MET A 1 20.27 17.40 -27.44
C MET A 1 19.48 16.83 -26.28
N ALA A 2 19.24 15.53 -26.27
CA ALA A 2 18.65 14.85 -25.10
C ALA A 2 19.45 13.59 -24.75
N VAL A 3 19.45 13.22 -23.48
CA VAL A 3 19.97 11.95 -22.98
C VAL A 3 18.84 11.16 -22.36
N LEU A 4 18.69 9.91 -22.78
CA LEU A 4 17.78 8.93 -22.18
C LEU A 4 18.61 7.90 -21.43
N PHE A 5 18.40 7.79 -20.12
CA PHE A 5 18.99 6.75 -19.29
C PHE A 5 17.94 5.65 -19.07
N ILE A 6 18.28 4.41 -19.35
CA ILE A 6 17.36 3.29 -19.44
C ILE A 6 17.87 2.16 -18.55
N ASP A 7 17.02 1.62 -17.70
CA ASP A 7 17.32 0.44 -16.88
C ASP A 7 16.25 -0.63 -17.11
N LEU A 8 16.67 -1.88 -17.23
CA LEU A 8 15.78 -3.01 -17.45
C LEU A 8 15.18 -3.47 -16.12
N ASP A 9 13.91 -3.23 -15.93
CA ASP A 9 13.20 -3.57 -14.71
C ASP A 9 13.25 -5.06 -14.40
N ARG A 10 13.68 -5.38 -13.17
CA ARG A 10 13.76 -6.77 -12.66
C ARG A 10 14.64 -7.70 -13.50
N PHE A 11 15.62 -7.19 -14.25
CA PHE A 11 16.53 -8.00 -15.08
C PHE A 11 17.24 -9.10 -14.27
N LYS A 12 17.58 -8.83 -13.01
CA LYS A 12 18.18 -9.83 -12.11
C LYS A 12 17.34 -11.09 -11.99
N LEU A 13 15.99 -10.98 -11.98
CA LEU A 13 15.11 -12.15 -11.91
C LEU A 13 15.25 -13.08 -13.14
N VAL A 14 15.58 -12.51 -14.30
CA VAL A 14 15.85 -13.31 -15.52
C VAL A 14 17.12 -14.14 -15.32
N ASN A 15 18.19 -13.50 -14.80
CA ASN A 15 19.43 -14.19 -14.49
C ASN A 15 19.24 -15.29 -13.43
N ASP A 16 18.53 -14.97 -12.35
CA ASP A 16 18.32 -15.89 -11.23
C ASP A 16 17.44 -17.09 -11.66
N ALA A 17 16.41 -16.85 -12.47
CA ALA A 17 15.49 -17.90 -12.90
C ALA A 17 15.97 -18.73 -14.10
N ARG A 18 16.82 -18.17 -14.99
CA ARG A 18 17.16 -18.78 -16.30
C ARG A 18 18.65 -18.80 -16.63
N GLY A 19 19.48 -18.31 -15.72
CA GLY A 19 20.94 -18.27 -15.88
C GLY A 19 21.43 -17.08 -16.70
N HIS A 20 22.73 -16.81 -16.59
CA HIS A 20 23.39 -15.67 -17.24
C HIS A 20 23.33 -15.68 -18.77
N GLU A 21 23.29 -16.86 -19.41
CA GLU A 21 23.14 -16.96 -20.87
C GLU A 21 21.81 -16.37 -21.36
N ALA A 22 20.73 -16.56 -20.59
CA ALA A 22 19.43 -15.96 -20.89
C ALA A 22 19.48 -14.43 -20.70
N GLY A 23 20.12 -13.94 -19.65
CA GLY A 23 20.35 -12.53 -19.44
C GLY A 23 21.15 -11.87 -20.57
N ASP A 24 22.24 -12.53 -21.01
CA ASP A 24 23.04 -12.05 -22.14
C ASP A 24 22.24 -12.00 -23.45
N ALA A 25 21.32 -12.94 -23.67
CA ALA A 25 20.43 -12.92 -24.82
C ALA A 25 19.46 -11.72 -24.75
N VAL A 26 18.88 -11.44 -23.58
CA VAL A 26 18.03 -10.26 -23.35
C VAL A 26 18.80 -8.97 -23.61
N LEU A 27 20.01 -8.83 -23.04
CA LEU A 27 20.85 -7.63 -23.23
C LEU A 27 21.20 -7.37 -24.68
N ARG A 28 21.59 -8.41 -25.45
CA ARG A 28 21.88 -8.30 -26.88
C ARG A 28 20.65 -7.88 -27.68
N SER A 29 19.52 -8.51 -27.41
CA SER A 29 18.27 -8.17 -28.09
C SER A 29 17.79 -6.77 -27.73
N THR A 30 17.99 -6.33 -26.48
CA THR A 30 17.72 -4.94 -26.06
C THR A 30 18.56 -3.95 -26.88
N ALA A 31 19.86 -4.18 -27.00
CA ALA A 31 20.74 -3.30 -27.79
C ALA A 31 20.30 -3.24 -29.28
N GLU A 32 19.89 -4.36 -29.87
CA GLU A 32 19.38 -4.41 -31.25
C GLU A 32 18.06 -3.64 -31.39
N ARG A 33 17.13 -3.81 -30.46
CA ARG A 33 15.86 -3.11 -30.43
C ARG A 33 16.05 -1.59 -30.29
N LEU A 34 16.91 -1.15 -29.37
CA LEU A 34 17.21 0.27 -29.17
C LEU A 34 17.84 0.89 -30.41
N ARG A 35 18.79 0.21 -31.07
CA ARG A 35 19.38 0.68 -32.31
C ARG A 35 18.37 0.83 -33.46
N GLY A 36 17.35 -0.01 -33.48
CA GLY A 36 16.27 0.09 -34.48
C GLY A 36 15.28 1.25 -34.24
N LEU A 37 15.31 1.88 -33.06
CA LEU A 37 14.43 2.99 -32.70
C LEU A 37 15.02 4.38 -32.97
N VAL A 38 16.35 4.49 -33.04
CA VAL A 38 17.08 5.74 -33.08
C VAL A 38 17.55 6.06 -34.49
N ARG A 39 17.88 7.32 -34.74
CA ARG A 39 18.45 7.81 -36.02
C ARG A 39 19.92 7.43 -36.10
N VAL A 40 20.49 7.54 -37.29
CA VAL A 40 21.93 7.26 -37.54
C VAL A 40 22.85 8.25 -36.80
N THR A 41 22.34 9.46 -36.53
CA THR A 41 23.04 10.52 -35.77
C THR A 41 23.01 10.26 -34.26
N ASP A 42 22.09 9.44 -33.77
CA ASP A 42 21.95 9.17 -32.34
C ASP A 42 22.91 8.04 -31.91
N THR A 43 23.33 8.09 -30.66
CA THR A 43 24.24 7.11 -30.09
C THR A 43 23.52 6.23 -29.08
N VAL A 44 23.64 4.90 -29.21
CA VAL A 44 23.16 3.93 -28.22
C VAL A 44 24.37 3.29 -27.55
N GLY A 45 24.46 3.43 -26.23
CA GLY A 45 25.50 2.85 -25.38
C GLY A 45 24.92 1.91 -24.32
N ARG A 46 25.73 0.93 -23.89
CA ARG A 46 25.49 0.17 -22.67
C ARG A 46 26.56 0.56 -21.67
N LEU A 47 26.16 1.01 -20.49
CA LEU A 47 27.09 1.52 -19.47
C LEU A 47 27.60 0.38 -18.57
N ALA A 48 26.69 -0.29 -17.90
CA ALA A 48 27.00 -1.40 -17.02
C ALA A 48 25.76 -2.29 -16.83
N GLY A 49 25.95 -3.57 -16.56
CA GLY A 49 24.84 -4.45 -16.17
C GLY A 49 23.65 -4.41 -17.14
N ASP A 50 22.52 -3.90 -16.69
CA ASP A 50 21.25 -3.73 -17.38
C ASP A 50 20.95 -2.27 -17.77
N GLU A 51 21.94 -1.38 -17.68
CA GLU A 51 21.82 0.04 -17.96
C GLU A 51 22.24 0.40 -19.39
N PHE A 52 21.37 1.11 -20.09
CA PHE A 52 21.59 1.61 -21.43
C PHE A 52 21.42 3.13 -21.49
N VAL A 53 22.06 3.74 -22.45
CA VAL A 53 21.93 5.19 -22.71
C VAL A 53 21.70 5.42 -24.18
N ILE A 54 20.80 6.37 -24.48
CA ILE A 54 20.64 6.94 -25.81
C ILE A 54 20.97 8.42 -25.73
N VAL A 55 21.88 8.87 -26.59
CA VAL A 55 22.19 10.29 -26.79
C VAL A 55 21.57 10.72 -28.12
N CYS A 56 20.60 11.62 -28.06
CA CYS A 56 19.95 12.21 -29.24
C CYS A 56 20.55 13.58 -29.53
N GLU A 57 21.29 13.70 -30.63
CA GLU A 57 21.97 14.96 -30.98
C GLU A 57 20.97 16.02 -31.42
N GLU A 58 19.95 15.63 -32.19
CA GLU A 58 18.93 16.52 -32.73
C GLU A 58 17.55 16.15 -32.19
N VAL A 59 17.08 16.89 -31.18
CA VAL A 59 15.74 16.81 -30.64
C VAL A 59 15.03 18.12 -30.93
N VAL A 60 13.87 18.05 -31.57
CA VAL A 60 13.12 19.24 -31.98
C VAL A 60 12.54 19.96 -30.78
N ASP A 61 11.93 19.19 -29.87
CA ASP A 61 11.35 19.68 -28.63
C ASP A 61 11.34 18.60 -27.54
N VAL A 62 10.85 18.94 -26.36
CA VAL A 62 10.73 18.01 -25.22
C VAL A 62 9.80 16.83 -25.56
N ALA A 63 8.74 17.08 -26.34
CA ALA A 63 7.77 16.05 -26.69
C ALA A 63 8.39 14.97 -27.59
N ASP A 64 9.29 15.32 -28.53
CA ASP A 64 10.02 14.37 -29.38
C ASP A 64 10.87 13.40 -28.55
N GLY A 65 11.60 13.92 -27.55
CA GLY A 65 12.40 13.09 -26.63
C GLY A 65 11.55 12.17 -25.76
N VAL A 66 10.42 12.65 -25.26
CA VAL A 66 9.48 11.85 -24.45
C VAL A 66 8.81 10.77 -25.28
N GLN A 67 8.43 11.06 -26.52
CA GLN A 67 7.87 10.07 -27.44
C GLN A 67 8.87 8.95 -27.76
N LEU A 68 10.15 9.30 -27.95
CA LEU A 68 11.20 8.30 -28.14
C LEU A 68 11.33 7.42 -26.89
N ALA A 69 11.34 8.02 -25.68
CA ALA A 69 11.42 7.29 -24.44
C ALA A 69 10.21 6.34 -24.24
N GLN A 70 9.00 6.76 -24.60
CA GLN A 70 7.83 5.89 -24.55
C GLN A 70 7.95 4.73 -25.55
N ARG A 71 8.39 4.97 -26.77
CA ARG A 71 8.65 3.91 -27.76
C ARG A 71 9.71 2.90 -27.29
N VAL A 72 10.71 3.36 -26.53
CA VAL A 72 11.71 2.47 -25.90
C VAL A 72 11.02 1.52 -24.93
N ILE A 73 10.16 2.01 -24.03
CA ILE A 73 9.40 1.18 -23.08
C ILE A 73 8.55 0.17 -23.84
N ASP A 74 7.73 0.61 -24.79
CA ASP A 74 6.82 -0.25 -25.55
C ASP A 74 7.59 -1.36 -26.30
N THR A 75 8.76 -1.03 -26.84
CA THR A 75 9.61 -1.98 -27.58
C THR A 75 10.28 -2.99 -26.65
N ILE A 76 10.68 -2.59 -25.43
CA ILE A 76 11.31 -3.48 -24.45
C ILE A 76 10.27 -4.40 -23.81
N GLN A 77 9.03 -3.96 -23.59
CA GLN A 77 7.96 -4.79 -23.04
C GLN A 77 7.61 -6.01 -23.93
N ALA A 78 7.90 -5.94 -25.22
CA ALA A 78 7.69 -7.07 -26.11
C ALA A 78 8.56 -8.28 -25.69
N PRO A 79 8.02 -9.52 -25.66
CA PRO A 79 8.74 -10.70 -25.21
C PRO A 79 10.08 -10.91 -25.94
N PHE A 80 11.10 -11.30 -25.19
CA PHE A 80 12.43 -11.62 -25.71
C PHE A 80 12.51 -13.11 -26.05
N PRO A 81 12.87 -13.48 -27.26
CA PRO A 81 13.11 -14.89 -27.59
C PRO A 81 14.40 -15.38 -26.90
N LEU A 82 14.32 -16.52 -26.24
CA LEU A 82 15.43 -17.18 -25.58
C LEU A 82 15.76 -18.51 -26.27
N PRO A 83 16.95 -19.07 -26.05
CA PRO A 83 17.30 -20.41 -26.54
C PRO A 83 16.26 -21.46 -26.10
N GLY A 84 15.93 -22.42 -26.98
CA GLY A 84 14.98 -23.50 -26.66
C GLY A 84 13.50 -23.13 -26.74
N LYS A 85 13.11 -22.08 -27.49
CA LYS A 85 11.73 -21.55 -27.65
C LYS A 85 11.12 -20.95 -26.38
N ALA A 86 11.90 -20.73 -25.33
CA ALA A 86 11.46 -19.99 -24.16
C ALA A 86 11.38 -18.49 -24.46
N GLN A 87 10.63 -17.74 -23.65
CA GLN A 87 10.54 -16.28 -23.73
C GLN A 87 10.79 -15.66 -22.36
N ALA A 88 11.39 -14.49 -22.33
CA ALA A 88 11.48 -13.63 -21.16
C ALA A 88 10.72 -12.33 -21.41
N SER A 89 10.14 -11.74 -20.35
CA SER A 89 9.55 -10.40 -20.37
C SER A 89 10.25 -9.56 -19.33
N VAL A 90 10.70 -8.38 -19.73
CA VAL A 90 11.26 -7.36 -18.83
C VAL A 90 10.60 -6.02 -19.16
N GLY A 91 10.48 -5.16 -18.16
CA GLY A 91 10.10 -3.76 -18.36
C GLY A 91 11.32 -2.87 -18.55
N ALA A 92 11.11 -1.58 -18.73
CA ALA A 92 12.16 -0.58 -18.68
C ALA A 92 11.68 0.69 -17.98
N SER A 93 12.54 1.26 -17.14
CA SER A 93 12.38 2.59 -16.56
C SER A 93 13.30 3.55 -17.29
N VAL A 94 12.77 4.70 -17.75
CA VAL A 94 13.51 5.65 -18.59
C VAL A 94 13.50 7.02 -17.96
N GLY A 95 14.69 7.59 -17.74
CA GLY A 95 14.88 8.99 -17.38
C GLY A 95 15.35 9.80 -18.57
N VAL A 96 14.79 10.99 -18.77
CA VAL A 96 15.13 11.89 -19.87
C VAL A 96 15.64 13.21 -19.33
N ALA A 97 16.80 13.66 -19.81
CA ALA A 97 17.34 14.99 -19.53
C ALA A 97 17.63 15.72 -20.85
N PHE A 98 17.35 17.02 -20.87
CA PHE A 98 17.55 17.88 -22.03
C PHE A 98 18.66 18.90 -21.77
N THR A 99 19.42 19.24 -22.83
CA THR A 99 20.34 20.38 -22.75
C THR A 99 19.54 21.67 -22.67
N ASP A 100 19.96 22.56 -21.78
CA ASP A 100 19.51 23.94 -21.78
C ASP A 100 20.19 24.68 -22.93
N LEU A 101 19.41 25.35 -23.79
CA LEU A 101 19.93 26.12 -24.92
C LEU A 101 20.64 27.39 -24.47
N ASP A 102 20.32 27.88 -23.28
CA ASP A 102 20.86 29.13 -22.74
C ASP A 102 22.10 28.93 -21.84
N ARG A 103 22.48 27.66 -21.55
CA ARG A 103 23.62 27.33 -20.68
C ARG A 103 24.53 26.26 -21.30
N PRO A 104 25.86 26.40 -21.18
CA PRO A 104 26.78 25.30 -21.49
C PRO A 104 26.44 24.11 -20.57
N THR A 105 26.01 23.00 -21.15
CA THR A 105 25.67 21.79 -20.40
C THR A 105 26.92 20.93 -20.27
N ASP A 106 27.33 20.66 -19.03
CA ASP A 106 28.33 19.64 -18.72
C ASP A 106 27.77 18.26 -19.09
N PRO A 107 28.42 17.48 -19.97
CA PRO A 107 27.96 16.13 -20.35
C PRO A 107 27.76 15.20 -19.15
N ASP A 108 28.63 15.28 -18.15
CA ASP A 108 28.54 14.47 -16.94
C ASP A 108 27.33 14.87 -16.08
N ALA A 109 27.00 16.18 -16.08
CA ALA A 109 25.79 16.64 -15.39
C ALA A 109 24.53 16.14 -16.10
N LEU A 110 24.48 16.21 -17.43
CA LEU A 110 23.33 15.74 -18.21
C LEU A 110 23.09 14.22 -18.03
N MET A 111 24.16 13.45 -17.98
CA MET A 111 24.10 12.01 -17.67
C MET A 111 23.54 11.75 -16.28
N ARG A 112 24.04 12.47 -15.25
CA ARG A 112 23.53 12.36 -13.87
C ARG A 112 22.07 12.78 -13.76
N ASP A 113 21.66 13.78 -14.51
CA ASP A 113 20.28 14.27 -14.52
C ASP A 113 19.34 13.23 -15.14
N ALA A 114 19.74 12.58 -16.24
CA ALA A 114 18.98 11.51 -16.86
C ALA A 114 18.90 10.25 -15.97
N ASP A 115 19.99 9.85 -15.31
CA ASP A 115 20.03 8.75 -14.32
C ASP A 115 19.10 9.04 -13.15
N THR A 116 19.15 10.25 -12.63
CA THR A 116 18.28 10.76 -11.58
C THR A 116 16.79 10.64 -11.93
N ALA A 117 16.42 11.02 -13.16
CA ALA A 117 15.05 10.88 -13.65
C ALA A 117 14.66 9.38 -13.79
N MET A 118 15.57 8.53 -14.27
CA MET A 118 15.35 7.09 -14.38
C MET A 118 15.11 6.46 -13.01
N TYR A 119 15.89 6.84 -12.01
CA TYR A 119 15.69 6.36 -10.64
C TYR A 119 14.29 6.73 -10.12
N ARG A 120 13.82 7.96 -10.38
CA ARG A 120 12.44 8.38 -10.05
C ARG A 120 11.38 7.56 -10.78
N ALA A 121 11.63 7.17 -12.03
CA ALA A 121 10.73 6.27 -12.76
C ALA A 121 10.59 4.91 -12.02
N LYS A 122 11.70 4.39 -11.49
CA LYS A 122 11.68 3.15 -10.66
C LYS A 122 10.88 3.32 -9.38
N GLU A 123 11.06 4.43 -8.67
CA GLU A 123 10.33 4.72 -7.42
C GLU A 123 8.82 4.85 -7.62
N ARG A 124 8.40 5.46 -8.72
CA ARG A 124 7.00 5.68 -9.06
C ARG A 124 6.29 4.47 -9.68
N GLY A 125 6.85 3.27 -9.53
CA GLY A 125 6.22 2.02 -9.94
C GLY A 125 6.77 1.39 -11.22
N ARG A 126 7.91 1.88 -11.72
CA ARG A 126 8.62 1.34 -12.90
C ARG A 126 7.82 1.44 -14.22
N GLY A 127 8.39 0.94 -15.31
CA GLY A 127 7.69 0.87 -16.60
C GLY A 127 7.24 2.20 -17.16
N ARG A 128 7.94 3.30 -16.87
CA ARG A 128 7.53 4.66 -17.23
C ARG A 128 8.69 5.57 -17.61
N VAL A 129 8.33 6.71 -18.19
CA VAL A 129 9.24 7.81 -18.48
C VAL A 129 9.14 8.87 -17.39
N GLU A 130 10.25 9.36 -16.90
CA GLU A 130 10.34 10.58 -16.09
C GLU A 130 11.32 11.57 -16.75
N ILE A 131 10.99 12.86 -16.65
CA ILE A 131 11.83 13.94 -17.19
C ILE A 131 12.56 14.61 -16.03
N PHE A 132 13.84 14.86 -16.21
CA PHE A 132 14.61 15.66 -15.26
C PHE A 132 14.24 17.13 -15.35
N ASP A 133 13.91 17.71 -14.21
CA ASP A 133 13.70 19.15 -14.05
C ASP A 133 14.32 19.66 -12.74
N GLU A 134 14.36 20.99 -12.56
CA GLU A 134 14.92 21.63 -11.35
C GLU A 134 14.12 21.23 -10.09
N THR A 135 12.83 20.94 -10.20
CA THR A 135 11.98 20.48 -9.08
C THR A 135 12.37 19.07 -8.65
N LEU A 136 12.76 18.22 -9.59
CA LEU A 136 13.27 16.89 -9.33
C LEU A 136 14.62 16.95 -8.59
N ARG A 137 15.56 17.81 -9.02
CA ARG A 137 16.83 18.02 -8.31
C ARG A 137 16.60 18.46 -6.87
N ALA A 138 15.72 19.45 -6.67
CA ALA A 138 15.36 19.94 -5.34
C ALA A 138 14.71 18.83 -4.49
N SER A 139 13.87 17.97 -5.08
CA SER A 139 13.21 16.88 -4.34
C SER A 139 14.20 15.82 -3.85
N ILE A 140 15.24 15.50 -4.65
CA ILE A 140 16.27 14.52 -4.28
C ILE A 140 17.18 15.05 -3.17
N ALA A 141 17.69 16.29 -3.33
CA ALA A 141 18.47 16.94 -2.26
C ALA A 141 17.66 17.02 -0.95
N ASN A 142 16.37 17.27 -1.07
CA ASN A 142 15.43 17.31 0.04
C ASN A 142 15.25 15.94 0.72
N ARG A 143 15.22 14.85 -0.08
CA ARG A 143 15.10 13.47 0.40
C ARG A 143 16.33 13.03 1.19
N GLU A 144 17.55 13.34 0.71
CA GLU A 144 18.80 13.04 1.40
C GLU A 144 18.90 13.76 2.76
N VAL A 145 18.49 15.03 2.80
CA VAL A 145 18.42 15.80 4.04
C VAL A 145 17.43 15.16 5.00
N LEU A 146 16.22 14.86 4.52
CA LEU A 146 15.16 14.26 5.33
C LEU A 146 15.57 12.89 5.88
N GLN A 147 16.29 12.07 5.09
CA GLN A 147 16.87 10.80 5.51
C GLN A 147 17.80 10.94 6.71
N THR A 148 18.71 11.92 6.64
CA THR A 148 19.66 12.19 7.73
C THR A 148 18.94 12.67 9.00
N GLU A 149 17.87 13.45 8.83
CA GLU A 149 17.09 14.00 9.93
C GLU A 149 16.20 12.92 10.56
N LEU A 150 15.58 12.04 9.76
CA LEU A 150 14.72 10.95 10.24
C LEU A 150 15.48 9.98 11.17
N SER A 151 16.74 9.68 10.86
CA SER A 151 17.55 8.80 11.70
C SER A 151 17.75 9.31 13.14
N ARG A 152 17.56 10.60 13.36
CA ARG A 152 17.66 11.26 14.68
C ARG A 152 16.31 11.59 15.30
N ALA A 153 15.23 11.58 14.51
CA ALA A 153 13.89 11.99 14.94
C ALA A 153 13.38 11.20 16.15
N ILE A 154 13.73 9.90 16.24
CA ILE A 154 13.37 9.04 17.38
C ILE A 154 14.03 9.54 18.67
N ASP A 155 15.35 9.84 18.61
CA ASP A 155 16.14 10.24 19.77
C ASP A 155 15.86 11.70 20.20
N MET A 156 15.28 12.50 19.29
CA MET A 156 15.03 13.93 19.51
C MET A 156 13.59 14.24 19.89
N ASP A 157 12.77 13.21 20.19
CA ASP A 157 11.34 13.35 20.54
C ASP A 157 10.52 14.12 19.47
N GLU A 158 10.92 14.01 18.20
CA GLU A 158 10.24 14.67 17.09
C GLU A 158 9.07 13.85 16.53
N LEU A 159 8.96 12.57 16.90
CA LEU A 159 7.89 11.69 16.47
C LEU A 159 6.70 11.76 17.43
N VAL A 160 5.51 11.79 16.88
CA VAL A 160 4.26 11.77 17.64
C VAL A 160 3.27 10.83 16.99
N LEU A 161 2.32 10.28 17.77
CA LEU A 161 1.20 9.52 17.24
C LEU A 161 -0.07 10.35 17.26
N HIS A 162 -0.79 10.31 16.15
CA HIS A 162 -2.17 10.73 16.09
C HIS A 162 -3.05 9.48 16.03
N TYR A 163 -4.26 9.58 16.58
CA TYR A 163 -5.17 8.47 16.72
C TYR A 163 -6.46 8.78 15.98
N GLN A 164 -6.92 7.84 15.16
CA GLN A 164 -8.17 7.95 14.42
C GLN A 164 -9.17 6.91 14.90
N PRO A 165 -10.43 7.28 15.21
CA PRO A 165 -11.42 6.34 15.69
C PRO A 165 -11.88 5.39 14.58
N ILE A 166 -12.03 4.11 14.97
CA ILE A 166 -12.72 3.06 14.23
C ILE A 166 -14.03 2.84 14.99
N VAL A 167 -15.16 2.90 14.29
CA VAL A 167 -16.47 2.94 14.95
C VAL A 167 -17.41 1.86 14.41
N ASP A 168 -18.28 1.39 15.25
CA ASP A 168 -19.46 0.63 14.84
C ASP A 168 -20.38 1.53 14.02
N ALA A 169 -20.70 1.12 12.81
CA ALA A 169 -21.41 1.92 11.83
C ALA A 169 -22.87 2.18 12.20
N GLN A 170 -23.46 1.34 13.05
CA GLN A 170 -24.87 1.47 13.47
C GLN A 170 -25.00 2.39 14.67
N THR A 171 -24.11 2.25 15.64
CA THR A 171 -24.20 2.97 16.92
C THR A 171 -23.33 4.22 16.97
N GLY A 172 -22.33 4.34 16.08
CA GLY A 172 -21.31 5.39 16.13
C GLY A 172 -20.35 5.28 17.32
N LYS A 173 -20.39 4.18 18.05
CA LYS A 173 -19.52 3.93 19.21
C LYS A 173 -18.12 3.51 18.71
N ALA A 174 -17.06 4.07 19.29
CA ALA A 174 -15.70 3.64 19.01
C ALA A 174 -15.48 2.19 19.47
N THR A 175 -15.00 1.34 18.57
CA THR A 175 -14.59 -0.05 18.81
C THR A 175 -13.08 -0.20 18.79
N GLY A 176 -12.39 0.77 18.21
CA GLY A 176 -10.93 0.82 18.11
C GLY A 176 -10.43 2.21 17.75
N VAL A 177 -9.12 2.32 17.73
CA VAL A 177 -8.40 3.48 17.21
C VAL A 177 -7.19 3.01 16.41
N GLU A 178 -6.87 3.70 15.34
CA GLU A 178 -5.65 3.49 14.59
C GLU A 178 -4.59 4.52 14.97
N ALA A 179 -3.39 4.03 15.33
CA ALA A 179 -2.24 4.86 15.62
C ALA A 179 -1.50 5.23 14.32
N LEU A 180 -1.49 6.50 14.01
CA LEU A 180 -0.93 7.05 12.78
C LEU A 180 0.26 7.94 13.12
N ILE A 181 1.43 7.51 12.73
CA ILE A 181 2.66 8.26 12.98
C ILE A 181 2.66 9.61 12.28
N ARG A 182 3.21 10.62 12.97
CA ARG A 182 3.49 11.97 12.46
C ARG A 182 4.89 12.36 12.89
N TRP A 183 5.54 13.17 12.07
CA TRP A 183 6.84 13.75 12.42
C TRP A 183 6.70 15.24 12.62
N ASN A 184 6.88 15.69 13.85
CA ASN A 184 6.88 17.11 14.20
C ASN A 184 8.24 17.71 13.87
N HIS A 185 8.47 17.94 12.57
CA HIS A 185 9.74 18.34 12.03
C HIS A 185 10.03 19.81 12.38
N PRO A 186 11.21 20.16 12.97
CA PRO A 186 11.49 21.48 13.50
C PRO A 186 11.44 22.62 12.47
N ARG A 187 11.63 22.31 11.18
CA ARG A 187 11.62 23.31 10.09
C ARG A 187 10.44 23.21 9.14
N ARG A 188 9.76 22.03 9.08
CA ARG A 188 8.71 21.76 8.10
C ARG A 188 7.32 21.63 8.72
N GLY A 189 7.26 21.68 10.06
CA GLY A 189 6.02 21.45 10.80
C GLY A 189 5.65 19.96 10.83
N LEU A 190 4.38 19.66 10.93
CA LEU A 190 3.87 18.30 11.08
C LEU A 190 3.83 17.57 9.72
N LEU A 191 4.72 16.58 9.55
CA LEU A 191 4.80 15.75 8.35
C LEU A 191 3.95 14.48 8.51
N GLY A 192 3.28 14.10 7.42
CA GLY A 192 2.51 12.86 7.33
C GLY A 192 3.38 11.65 6.97
N PRO A 193 2.89 10.41 7.18
CA PRO A 193 3.63 9.19 6.91
C PRO A 193 4.07 9.06 5.45
N ALA A 194 3.28 9.51 4.48
CA ALA A 194 3.60 9.48 3.06
C ALA A 194 4.90 10.22 2.70
N GLU A 195 5.36 11.14 3.56
CA GLU A 195 6.55 11.95 3.30
C GLU A 195 7.86 11.26 3.75
N PHE A 196 7.79 10.28 4.67
CA PHE A 196 9.00 9.70 5.27
C PHE A 196 8.99 8.17 5.48
N ILE A 197 7.84 7.48 5.39
CA ILE A 197 7.80 6.02 5.60
C ILE A 197 8.60 5.28 4.52
N SER A 198 8.43 5.62 3.24
CA SER A 198 9.22 5.01 2.17
C SER A 198 10.72 5.22 2.35
N LEU A 199 11.10 6.37 2.89
CA LEU A 199 12.48 6.70 3.23
C LEU A 199 13.01 5.83 4.38
N ALA A 200 12.18 5.60 5.41
CA ALA A 200 12.51 4.71 6.52
C ALA A 200 12.68 3.26 6.05
N GLU A 201 11.86 2.79 5.09
CA GLU A 201 11.97 1.46 4.49
C GLU A 201 13.26 1.29 3.71
N ASP A 202 13.60 2.24 2.82
CA ASP A 202 14.82 2.22 2.00
C ASP A 202 16.09 2.21 2.84
N THR A 203 16.07 2.85 4.02
CA THR A 203 17.23 2.97 4.91
C THR A 203 17.29 1.89 5.99
N GLY A 204 16.26 1.07 6.11
CA GLY A 204 16.10 0.11 7.22
C GLY A 204 15.74 0.76 8.56
N SER A 205 15.55 2.09 8.60
CA SER A 205 15.11 2.82 9.80
C SER A 205 13.67 2.51 10.18
N ILE A 206 12.92 1.83 9.31
CA ILE A 206 11.54 1.41 9.56
C ILE A 206 11.42 0.48 10.76
N VAL A 207 12.43 -0.38 11.01
CA VAL A 207 12.40 -1.33 12.14
C VAL A 207 12.49 -0.62 13.50
N PRO A 208 13.46 0.27 13.80
CA PRO A 208 13.45 1.04 15.04
C PRO A 208 12.26 2.00 15.13
N LEU A 209 11.78 2.57 14.00
CA LEU A 209 10.62 3.43 13.94
C LEU A 209 9.35 2.67 14.37
N GLY A 210 9.09 1.50 13.78
CA GLY A 210 7.95 0.66 14.13
C GLY A 210 8.00 0.16 15.57
N ALA A 211 9.20 -0.16 16.09
CA ALA A 211 9.37 -0.49 17.50
C ALA A 211 8.97 0.66 18.44
N TRP A 212 9.26 1.90 18.05
CA TRP A 212 8.82 3.08 18.80
C TRP A 212 7.31 3.28 18.71
N VAL A 213 6.73 3.16 17.49
CA VAL A 213 5.28 3.27 17.27
C VAL A 213 4.52 2.25 18.10
N LEU A 214 4.90 0.96 18.01
CA LEU A 214 4.26 -0.13 18.74
C LEU A 214 4.26 0.13 20.26
N ARG A 215 5.40 0.48 20.82
CA ARG A 215 5.53 0.75 22.27
C ARG A 215 4.70 1.95 22.70
N THR A 216 4.74 3.03 21.92
CA THR A 216 4.00 4.26 22.23
C THR A 216 2.51 4.05 22.12
N ALA A 217 2.03 3.36 21.08
CA ALA A 217 0.61 3.05 20.87
C ALA A 217 0.06 2.14 21.99
N CYS A 218 0.77 1.04 22.33
CA CYS A 218 0.35 0.14 23.39
C CYS A 218 0.30 0.84 24.75
N ARG A 219 1.30 1.66 25.07
CA ARG A 219 1.32 2.44 26.32
C ARG A 219 0.14 3.40 26.37
N GLN A 220 -0.12 4.13 25.29
CA GLN A 220 -1.22 5.08 25.25
C GLN A 220 -2.58 4.43 25.45
N LEU A 221 -2.82 3.27 24.83
CA LEU A 221 -4.08 2.55 25.08
C LEU A 221 -4.16 2.05 26.53
N ALA A 222 -3.08 1.50 27.07
CA ALA A 222 -3.07 1.05 28.48
C ALA A 222 -3.39 2.20 29.45
N GLU A 223 -2.81 3.38 29.23
CA GLU A 223 -3.12 4.61 30.00
C GLU A 223 -4.60 4.98 29.89
N TRP A 224 -5.17 5.01 28.68
CA TRP A 224 -6.60 5.31 28.47
C TRP A 224 -7.54 4.33 29.17
N LEU A 225 -7.22 3.02 29.11
CA LEU A 225 -8.03 1.98 29.78
C LEU A 225 -7.99 2.07 31.30
N VAL A 226 -6.87 2.51 31.88
CA VAL A 226 -6.74 2.74 33.34
C VAL A 226 -7.52 3.99 33.76
N GLU A 227 -7.45 5.06 32.99
CA GLU A 227 -8.09 6.33 33.28
C GLU A 227 -9.61 6.32 33.03
N ASP A 228 -10.07 5.51 32.07
CA ASP A 228 -11.50 5.41 31.73
C ASP A 228 -11.92 3.96 31.46
N PRO A 229 -12.45 3.28 32.47
CA PRO A 229 -12.95 1.91 32.33
C PRO A 229 -14.07 1.75 31.29
N ALA A 230 -14.74 2.83 30.86
CA ALA A 230 -15.76 2.77 29.81
C ALA A 230 -15.17 2.45 28.43
N LEU A 231 -13.86 2.64 28.27
CA LEU A 231 -13.12 2.26 27.07
C LEU A 231 -12.70 0.79 27.04
N THR A 232 -13.08 -0.01 28.03
CA THR A 232 -12.82 -1.46 28.04
C THR A 232 -13.38 -2.11 26.77
N GLY A 233 -12.53 -2.87 26.07
CA GLY A 233 -12.84 -3.48 24.77
C GLY A 233 -12.39 -2.67 23.57
N LEU A 234 -11.87 -1.45 23.76
CA LEU A 234 -11.25 -0.67 22.69
C LEU A 234 -9.98 -1.39 22.18
N THR A 235 -9.77 -1.39 20.87
CA THR A 235 -8.55 -1.96 20.24
C THR A 235 -7.66 -0.86 19.70
N MET A 236 -6.33 -1.08 19.74
CA MET A 236 -5.32 -0.22 19.11
C MET A 236 -4.81 -0.90 17.85
N SER A 237 -5.02 -0.27 16.71
CA SER A 237 -4.47 -0.70 15.43
C SER A 237 -3.12 -0.05 15.18
N VAL A 238 -2.14 -0.83 14.75
CA VAL A 238 -0.77 -0.38 14.41
C VAL A 238 -0.37 -0.99 13.07
N ASN A 239 0.04 -0.14 12.14
CA ASN A 239 0.53 -0.54 10.83
C ASN A 239 1.88 -1.25 10.94
N LEU A 240 2.08 -2.29 10.16
CA LEU A 240 3.29 -3.12 10.11
C LEU A 240 3.83 -3.18 8.67
N SER A 241 5.07 -2.74 8.47
CA SER A 241 5.76 -2.72 7.18
C SER A 241 6.36 -4.08 6.79
N VAL A 242 6.72 -4.23 5.50
CA VAL A 242 7.46 -5.40 4.99
C VAL A 242 8.79 -5.58 5.73
N GLY A 243 9.52 -4.47 5.98
CA GLY A 243 10.81 -4.50 6.67
C GLY A 243 10.71 -5.00 8.11
N GLU A 244 9.63 -4.63 8.80
CA GLU A 244 9.37 -5.12 10.17
C GLU A 244 8.92 -6.58 10.18
N LEU A 245 8.05 -6.98 9.25
CA LEU A 245 7.58 -8.36 9.13
C LEU A 245 8.74 -9.35 8.90
N SER A 246 9.79 -8.88 8.23
CA SER A 246 11.01 -9.64 7.96
C SER A 246 12.02 -9.63 9.12
N ASP A 247 11.81 -8.83 10.17
CA ASP A 247 12.70 -8.80 11.34
C ASP A 247 12.44 -10.03 12.24
N PRO A 248 13.44 -10.93 12.42
CA PRO A 248 13.28 -12.13 13.23
C PRO A 248 12.96 -11.84 14.72
N ARG A 249 13.17 -10.61 15.19
CA ARG A 249 12.87 -10.19 16.56
C ARG A 249 11.49 -9.58 16.72
N LEU A 250 10.70 -9.47 15.66
CA LEU A 250 9.38 -8.81 15.71
C LEU A 250 8.47 -9.45 16.74
N VAL A 251 8.34 -10.77 16.74
CA VAL A 251 7.45 -11.51 17.65
C VAL A 251 7.83 -11.28 19.10
N GLU A 252 9.13 -11.32 19.42
CA GLU A 252 9.62 -11.07 20.77
C GLU A 252 9.40 -9.63 21.20
N ARG A 253 9.64 -8.67 20.31
CA ARG A 253 9.37 -7.24 20.55
C ARG A 253 7.90 -6.97 20.89
N VAL A 254 6.98 -7.60 20.17
CA VAL A 254 5.53 -7.48 20.47
C VAL A 254 5.23 -8.05 21.85
N ARG A 255 5.78 -9.23 22.19
CA ARG A 255 5.58 -9.85 23.50
C ARG A 255 6.13 -8.99 24.65
N GLU A 256 7.37 -8.49 24.50
CA GLU A 256 7.98 -7.59 25.48
C GLU A 256 7.16 -6.31 25.64
N THR A 257 6.69 -5.70 24.55
CA THR A 257 5.88 -4.49 24.60
C THR A 257 4.56 -4.71 25.36
N LEU A 258 3.87 -5.83 25.10
CA LEU A 258 2.62 -6.16 25.80
C LEU A 258 2.85 -6.40 27.30
N LEU A 259 3.94 -7.07 27.66
CA LEU A 259 4.32 -7.29 29.05
C LEU A 259 4.68 -5.96 29.77
N ASP A 260 5.46 -5.11 29.13
CA ASP A 260 5.93 -3.84 29.70
C ASP A 260 4.78 -2.83 29.90
N THR A 261 3.79 -2.84 29.00
CA THR A 261 2.63 -1.94 29.06
C THR A 261 1.46 -2.50 29.86
N GLY A 262 1.45 -3.81 30.13
CA GLY A 262 0.34 -4.50 30.76
C GLY A 262 -0.92 -4.55 29.88
N LEU A 263 -0.78 -4.30 28.58
CA LEU A 263 -1.90 -4.33 27.65
C LEU A 263 -2.26 -5.79 27.31
N GLU A 264 -3.55 -6.12 27.39
CA GLU A 264 -4.05 -7.43 26.96
C GLU A 264 -3.78 -7.63 25.46
N PRO A 265 -3.24 -8.79 25.03
CA PRO A 265 -2.88 -9.02 23.63
C PRO A 265 -4.02 -8.79 22.65
N GLY A 266 -5.25 -9.16 23.00
CA GLY A 266 -6.45 -8.96 22.17
C GLY A 266 -6.88 -7.50 21.98
N ALA A 267 -6.27 -6.57 22.73
CA ALA A 267 -6.47 -5.14 22.55
C ALA A 267 -5.52 -4.53 21.48
N LEU A 268 -4.49 -5.27 21.04
CA LEU A 268 -3.61 -4.86 19.94
C LEU A 268 -4.05 -5.54 18.63
N CYS A 269 -4.18 -4.74 17.56
CA CYS A 269 -4.38 -5.20 16.20
C CYS A 269 -3.19 -4.74 15.33
N LEU A 270 -2.50 -5.67 14.69
CA LEU A 270 -1.44 -5.33 13.74
C LEU A 270 -2.01 -5.37 12.32
N GLU A 271 -1.81 -4.31 11.56
CA GLU A 271 -2.35 -4.12 10.22
C GLU A 271 -1.25 -4.26 9.18
N LEU A 272 -1.47 -5.09 8.17
CA LEU A 272 -0.54 -5.33 7.07
C LEU A 272 -1.26 -5.10 5.76
N THR A 273 -0.62 -4.39 4.83
CA THR A 273 -1.18 -4.26 3.48
C THR A 273 -1.15 -5.61 2.76
N GLU A 274 -2.07 -5.79 1.82
CA GLU A 274 -2.13 -6.96 0.96
C GLU A 274 -0.77 -7.25 0.30
N SER A 275 -0.11 -6.22 -0.21
CA SER A 275 1.21 -6.33 -0.86
C SER A 275 2.32 -6.77 0.10
N THR A 276 2.26 -6.36 1.36
CA THR A 276 3.19 -6.80 2.41
C THR A 276 3.13 -8.31 2.59
N VAL A 277 1.94 -8.86 2.70
CA VAL A 277 1.74 -10.31 2.84
C VAL A 277 2.18 -11.08 1.59
N MET A 278 1.95 -10.51 0.40
CA MET A 278 2.28 -11.16 -0.88
C MET A 278 3.76 -11.08 -1.25
N SER A 279 4.58 -10.30 -0.56
CA SER A 279 6.03 -10.20 -0.80
C SER A 279 6.77 -11.52 -0.53
N ASP A 280 6.43 -12.21 0.56
CA ASP A 280 6.84 -13.58 0.91
C ASP A 280 5.72 -14.25 1.73
N PRO A 281 4.73 -14.88 1.06
CA PRO A 281 3.54 -15.38 1.73
C PRO A 281 3.80 -16.45 2.78
N GLU A 282 4.83 -17.29 2.61
CA GLU A 282 5.12 -18.38 3.53
C GLU A 282 5.81 -17.86 4.80
N ALA A 283 6.81 -16.98 4.68
CA ALA A 283 7.44 -16.33 5.81
C ALA A 283 6.45 -15.45 6.58
N ALA A 284 5.63 -14.66 5.86
CA ALA A 284 4.57 -13.87 6.46
C ALA A 284 3.60 -14.74 7.27
N ARG A 285 3.11 -15.85 6.69
CA ARG A 285 2.19 -16.77 7.37
C ARG A 285 2.76 -17.30 8.67
N LEU A 286 4.04 -17.71 8.69
CA LEU A 286 4.69 -18.22 9.91
C LEU A 286 4.76 -17.16 11.01
N THR A 287 5.15 -15.94 10.68
CA THR A 287 5.23 -14.81 11.62
C THR A 287 3.83 -14.46 12.16
N LEU A 288 2.83 -14.38 11.29
CA LEU A 288 1.45 -14.07 11.66
C LEU A 288 0.83 -15.16 12.56
N MET A 289 1.14 -16.44 12.32
CA MET A 289 0.73 -17.52 13.21
C MET A 289 1.31 -17.38 14.62
N GLN A 290 2.57 -16.96 14.74
CA GLN A 290 3.20 -16.71 16.05
C GLN A 290 2.56 -15.51 16.76
N MET A 291 2.20 -14.44 16.04
CA MET A 291 1.48 -13.29 16.57
C MET A 291 0.08 -13.67 17.06
N SER A 292 -0.66 -14.41 16.25
CA SER A 292 -1.98 -14.93 16.65
C SER A 292 -1.91 -15.84 17.87
N ALA A 293 -0.85 -16.65 17.99
CA ALA A 293 -0.63 -17.51 19.17
C ALA A 293 -0.36 -16.71 20.47
N ILE A 294 0.14 -15.48 20.37
CA ILE A 294 0.26 -14.55 21.52
C ILE A 294 -1.13 -14.00 21.90
N GLY A 295 -2.09 -14.02 20.98
CA GLY A 295 -3.44 -13.45 21.15
C GLY A 295 -3.61 -12.06 20.52
N VAL A 296 -2.64 -11.59 19.74
CA VAL A 296 -2.72 -10.31 19.01
C VAL A 296 -3.68 -10.47 17.84
N LYS A 297 -4.53 -9.48 17.59
CA LYS A 297 -5.38 -9.42 16.41
C LYS A 297 -4.57 -9.01 15.18
N LEU A 298 -4.97 -9.51 14.02
CA LEU A 298 -4.31 -9.24 12.75
C LEU A 298 -5.34 -8.73 11.74
N ALA A 299 -4.98 -7.72 10.97
CA ALA A 299 -5.81 -7.16 9.91
C ALA A 299 -5.06 -7.11 8.58
N VAL A 300 -5.79 -7.33 7.49
CA VAL A 300 -5.31 -7.04 6.13
C VAL A 300 -5.84 -5.69 5.72
N ASP A 301 -4.94 -4.80 5.40
CA ASP A 301 -5.21 -3.41 5.00
C ASP A 301 -5.14 -3.22 3.48
N ASP A 302 -5.73 -2.11 2.97
CA ASP A 302 -5.80 -1.76 1.54
C ASP A 302 -6.38 -2.88 0.66
N PHE A 303 -7.31 -3.68 1.19
CA PHE A 303 -7.83 -4.85 0.48
C PHE A 303 -8.66 -4.48 -0.75
N GLY A 304 -8.33 -5.12 -1.87
CA GLY A 304 -8.98 -4.93 -3.17
C GLY A 304 -8.13 -4.22 -4.21
N ASN A 305 -7.03 -3.57 -3.83
CA ASN A 305 -6.11 -2.90 -4.76
C ASN A 305 -5.04 -3.84 -5.36
N GLY A 306 -4.91 -5.06 -4.83
CA GLY A 306 -3.89 -6.03 -5.22
C GLY A 306 -4.44 -7.25 -5.95
N TYR A 307 -3.54 -8.16 -6.29
CA TYR A 307 -3.86 -9.47 -6.89
C TYR A 307 -4.03 -10.55 -5.80
N SER A 308 -4.82 -10.31 -4.75
CA SER A 308 -5.03 -11.33 -3.73
C SER A 308 -5.67 -12.57 -4.31
N SER A 309 -4.96 -13.67 -4.23
CA SER A 309 -5.60 -14.97 -4.32
C SER A 309 -6.38 -15.22 -3.03
N LEU A 310 -7.70 -15.28 -3.08
CA LEU A 310 -8.58 -15.65 -1.95
C LEU A 310 -8.08 -16.90 -1.21
N SER A 311 -7.33 -17.76 -1.92
CA SER A 311 -6.70 -18.94 -1.34
C SER A 311 -5.60 -18.61 -0.30
N HIS A 312 -4.90 -17.51 -0.45
CA HIS A 312 -3.91 -17.07 0.53
C HIS A 312 -4.59 -16.49 1.76
N LEU A 313 -5.55 -15.60 1.59
CA LEU A 313 -6.29 -14.99 2.71
C LEU A 313 -6.91 -16.04 3.64
N ARG A 314 -7.54 -17.09 3.08
CA ARG A 314 -8.15 -18.18 3.84
C ARG A 314 -7.17 -18.90 4.78
N ASN A 315 -5.87 -18.91 4.45
CA ASN A 315 -4.85 -19.61 5.21
C ASN A 315 -4.08 -18.70 6.20
N LEU A 316 -4.43 -17.42 6.26
CA LEU A 316 -3.84 -16.48 7.20
C LEU A 316 -4.67 -16.41 8.48
N PRO A 317 -4.04 -16.29 9.64
CA PRO A 317 -4.73 -16.18 10.93
C PRO A 317 -5.21 -14.72 11.17
N VAL A 318 -5.90 -14.14 10.19
CA VAL A 318 -6.41 -12.77 10.28
C VAL A 318 -7.78 -12.71 10.91
N HIS A 319 -8.12 -11.57 11.48
CA HIS A 319 -9.37 -11.32 12.22
C HIS A 319 -10.17 -10.19 11.59
N ARG A 320 -9.54 -9.38 10.73
CA ARG A 320 -10.12 -8.18 10.14
C ARG A 320 -9.63 -7.97 8.72
N ILE A 321 -10.50 -7.38 7.89
CA ILE A 321 -10.18 -6.86 6.55
C ILE A 321 -10.59 -5.39 6.51
N LYS A 322 -9.70 -4.51 5.99
CA LYS A 322 -9.99 -3.10 5.77
C LYS A 322 -10.14 -2.87 4.27
N ILE A 323 -11.28 -2.33 3.88
CA ILE A 323 -11.58 -1.98 2.47
C ILE A 323 -10.94 -0.63 2.18
N ASP A 324 -10.08 -0.57 1.16
CA ASP A 324 -9.40 0.65 0.78
C ASP A 324 -10.37 1.80 0.47
N ARG A 325 -9.98 2.99 0.89
CA ARG A 325 -10.75 4.22 0.74
C ARG A 325 -11.16 4.55 -0.70
N SER A 326 -10.40 4.08 -1.71
CA SER A 326 -10.71 4.38 -3.11
C SER A 326 -12.04 3.80 -3.55
N PHE A 327 -12.41 2.62 -3.04
CA PHE A 327 -13.73 2.02 -3.30
C PHE A 327 -14.86 2.75 -2.57
N ILE A 328 -14.58 3.29 -1.38
CA ILE A 328 -15.57 4.04 -0.61
C ILE A 328 -15.77 5.45 -1.16
N ALA A 329 -14.71 6.11 -1.62
CA ALA A 329 -14.79 7.44 -2.23
C ALA A 329 -15.71 7.47 -3.47
N ASN A 330 -15.71 6.40 -4.25
CA ASN A 330 -16.47 6.28 -5.49
C ASN A 330 -17.84 5.59 -5.33
N LEU A 331 -18.25 5.25 -4.10
CA LEU A 331 -19.53 4.57 -3.86
C LEU A 331 -20.72 5.36 -4.41
N GLY A 332 -21.43 4.75 -5.37
CA GLY A 332 -22.57 5.34 -6.09
C GLY A 332 -22.20 6.06 -7.37
N GLY A 333 -20.91 6.07 -7.75
CA GLY A 333 -20.44 6.51 -9.07
C GLY A 333 -20.46 5.37 -10.08
N THR A 334 -19.94 4.19 -9.70
CA THR A 334 -19.87 3.01 -10.56
C THR A 334 -20.48 1.78 -9.88
N PRO A 335 -21.19 0.90 -10.61
CA PRO A 335 -21.68 -0.37 -10.09
C PRO A 335 -20.54 -1.31 -9.65
N GLU A 336 -19.37 -1.16 -10.25
CA GLU A 336 -18.19 -2.00 -10.01
C GLU A 336 -17.67 -1.78 -8.57
N ASP A 337 -17.58 -0.55 -8.09
CA ASP A 337 -17.11 -0.25 -6.74
C ASP A 337 -18.08 -0.80 -5.67
N GLU A 338 -19.39 -0.68 -5.88
CA GLU A 338 -20.40 -1.28 -5.00
C GLU A 338 -20.31 -2.82 -4.99
N ALA A 339 -20.02 -3.43 -6.14
CA ALA A 339 -19.85 -4.88 -6.25
C ALA A 339 -18.62 -5.37 -5.49
N ILE A 340 -17.51 -4.62 -5.51
CA ILE A 340 -16.28 -4.94 -4.76
C ILE A 340 -16.55 -4.85 -3.25
N VAL A 341 -17.14 -3.75 -2.78
CA VAL A 341 -17.43 -3.56 -1.35
C VAL A 341 -18.36 -4.68 -0.85
N ARG A 342 -19.40 -5.03 -1.60
CA ARG A 342 -20.30 -6.14 -1.29
C ARG A 342 -19.57 -7.48 -1.23
N LEU A 343 -18.71 -7.75 -2.23
CA LEU A 343 -17.93 -8.99 -2.29
C LEU A 343 -17.04 -9.15 -1.05
N VAL A 344 -16.39 -8.06 -0.61
CA VAL A 344 -15.53 -8.09 0.58
C VAL A 344 -16.35 -8.24 1.85
N ALA A 345 -17.54 -7.61 1.94
CA ALA A 345 -18.44 -7.78 3.07
C ALA A 345 -18.95 -9.22 3.18
N ASP A 346 -19.41 -9.81 2.06
CA ASP A 346 -19.87 -11.21 1.98
C ASP A 346 -18.73 -12.20 2.32
N LEU A 347 -17.49 -11.88 1.89
CA LEU A 347 -16.29 -12.65 2.22
C LEU A 347 -16.00 -12.61 3.71
N GLY A 348 -16.08 -11.42 4.33
CA GLY A 348 -15.92 -11.24 5.77
C GLY A 348 -16.91 -12.09 6.56
N GLU A 349 -18.20 -12.06 6.19
CA GLU A 349 -19.22 -12.88 6.81
C GLU A 349 -18.93 -14.39 6.64
N ALA A 350 -18.53 -14.82 5.45
CA ALA A 350 -18.23 -16.22 5.15
C ALA A 350 -17.00 -16.78 5.89
N LEU A 351 -16.03 -15.91 6.22
CA LEU A 351 -14.78 -16.28 6.91
C LEU A 351 -14.75 -15.88 8.38
N ASP A 352 -15.85 -15.33 8.93
CA ASP A 352 -15.94 -14.80 10.31
C ASP A 352 -14.88 -13.72 10.61
N LEU A 353 -14.72 -12.78 9.66
CA LEU A 353 -13.80 -11.66 9.75
C LEU A 353 -14.56 -10.34 9.92
N ASP A 354 -14.06 -9.47 10.76
CA ASP A 354 -14.54 -8.09 10.88
C ASP A 354 -14.15 -7.29 9.63
N VAL A 355 -15.12 -6.58 9.02
CA VAL A 355 -14.87 -5.76 7.83
C VAL A 355 -14.99 -4.30 8.18
N VAL A 356 -13.90 -3.55 7.95
CA VAL A 356 -13.83 -2.09 8.17
C VAL A 356 -13.83 -1.39 6.82
N ALA A 357 -14.81 -0.51 6.59
CA ALA A 357 -14.80 0.36 5.41
C ALA A 357 -14.07 1.67 5.72
N GLU A 358 -13.00 1.95 4.97
CA GLU A 358 -12.16 3.13 5.18
C GLU A 358 -12.57 4.33 4.34
N GLY A 359 -12.24 5.54 4.82
CA GLY A 359 -12.46 6.76 4.07
C GLY A 359 -13.91 7.18 3.99
N VAL A 360 -14.74 6.82 4.96
CA VAL A 360 -16.14 7.30 5.07
C VAL A 360 -16.14 8.77 5.49
N GLU A 361 -16.47 9.66 4.55
CA GLU A 361 -16.45 11.11 4.76
C GLU A 361 -17.84 11.73 4.80
N THR A 362 -18.83 11.07 4.22
CA THR A 362 -20.18 11.58 4.11
C THR A 362 -21.21 10.61 4.68
N GLY A 363 -22.31 11.19 5.07
CA GLY A 363 -23.43 10.43 5.47
C GLY A 363 -23.98 9.50 4.38
N GLU A 364 -24.00 9.91 3.14
CA GLU A 364 -24.44 9.09 2.02
C GLU A 364 -23.57 7.82 1.85
N GLN A 365 -22.25 7.97 1.94
CA GLN A 365 -21.32 6.84 1.93
C GLN A 365 -21.61 5.87 3.09
N LEU A 366 -21.79 6.36 4.31
CA LEU A 366 -22.11 5.51 5.46
C LEU A 366 -23.40 4.71 5.22
N GLY A 367 -24.48 5.36 4.69
CA GLY A 367 -25.72 4.64 4.36
C GLY A 367 -25.52 3.55 3.30
N LYS A 368 -24.65 3.75 2.32
CA LYS A 368 -24.32 2.73 1.32
C LYS A 368 -23.53 1.59 1.95
N VAL A 369 -22.49 1.90 2.72
CA VAL A 369 -21.64 0.93 3.42
C VAL A 369 -22.47 0.03 4.34
N LEU A 370 -23.41 0.59 5.11
CA LEU A 370 -24.36 -0.17 5.95
C LEU A 370 -25.24 -1.11 5.13
N ARG A 371 -25.80 -0.64 3.99
CA ARG A 371 -26.63 -1.50 3.10
C ARG A 371 -25.83 -2.62 2.43
N LEU A 372 -24.53 -2.43 2.26
CA LEU A 372 -23.60 -3.42 1.70
C LEU A 372 -23.10 -4.44 2.74
N GLY A 373 -23.49 -4.27 4.03
CA GLY A 373 -23.20 -5.24 5.08
C GLY A 373 -21.95 -4.94 5.91
N CYS A 374 -21.28 -3.80 5.68
CA CYS A 374 -20.12 -3.44 6.52
C CYS A 374 -20.60 -2.86 7.86
N GLY A 375 -20.23 -3.52 8.97
CA GLY A 375 -20.63 -3.16 10.33
C GLY A 375 -19.67 -2.18 11.01
N THR A 376 -18.43 -2.06 10.54
CA THR A 376 -17.39 -1.22 11.12
C THR A 376 -16.86 -0.23 10.07
N VAL A 377 -16.60 1.00 10.48
CA VAL A 377 -16.18 2.08 9.58
C VAL A 377 -15.10 2.96 10.20
N GLN A 378 -14.31 3.57 9.32
CA GLN A 378 -13.31 4.57 9.66
C GLN A 378 -13.34 5.69 8.61
N GLY A 379 -13.18 6.94 9.04
CA GLY A 379 -13.15 8.07 8.12
C GLY A 379 -13.40 9.41 8.78
N PHE A 380 -13.26 10.48 8.00
CA PHE A 380 -13.36 11.86 8.51
C PHE A 380 -14.77 12.24 8.98
N LEU A 381 -15.77 11.46 8.62
CA LEU A 381 -17.13 11.62 9.15
C LEU A 381 -17.15 11.47 10.67
N PHE A 382 -16.35 10.55 11.21
CA PHE A 382 -16.30 10.23 12.65
C PHE A 382 -15.15 10.89 13.39
N GLY A 383 -14.08 11.26 12.68
CA GLY A 383 -12.96 11.98 13.24
C GLY A 383 -11.73 11.93 12.33
N ARG A 384 -10.98 13.02 12.36
CA ARG A 384 -9.64 13.06 11.78
C ARG A 384 -8.63 12.46 12.75
N PRO A 385 -7.45 12.01 12.29
CA PRO A 385 -6.37 11.66 13.20
C PRO A 385 -5.98 12.84 14.09
N LEU A 386 -6.03 12.68 15.41
CA LEU A 386 -5.79 13.73 16.40
C LEU A 386 -4.73 13.28 17.42
N PRO A 387 -4.03 14.24 18.08
CA PRO A 387 -3.20 13.95 19.25
C PRO A 387 -3.97 13.21 20.36
N ALA A 388 -3.25 12.50 21.23
CA ALA A 388 -3.82 11.58 22.21
C ALA A 388 -4.97 12.16 23.06
N ASP A 389 -4.78 13.35 23.63
CA ASP A 389 -5.78 13.99 24.49
C ASP A 389 -7.05 14.39 23.74
N GLU A 390 -6.88 14.92 22.52
CA GLU A 390 -8.00 15.32 21.67
C GLU A 390 -8.77 14.10 21.13
N ALA A 391 -8.03 13.05 20.71
CA ALA A 391 -8.64 11.80 20.25
C ALA A 391 -9.45 11.15 21.39
N ARG A 392 -8.86 11.04 22.60
CA ARG A 392 -9.55 10.50 23.77
C ARG A 392 -10.87 11.21 24.07
N ALA A 393 -10.90 12.54 23.97
CA ALA A 393 -12.11 13.33 24.21
C ALA A 393 -13.26 12.99 23.25
N GLN A 394 -12.95 12.38 22.08
CA GLN A 394 -13.93 11.98 21.07
C GLN A 394 -14.36 10.51 21.20
N LEU A 395 -13.60 9.64 21.88
CA LEU A 395 -13.88 8.21 21.98
C LEU A 395 -15.18 7.83 22.74
N PRO A 396 -15.63 8.53 23.80
CA PRO A 396 -16.85 8.15 24.52
C PRO A 396 -18.16 8.50 23.81
N GLY A 397 -18.28 8.28 22.48
CA GLY A 397 -19.57 8.29 21.80
C GLY A 397 -20.31 9.64 21.79
N ARG A 398 -19.58 10.77 21.70
CA ARG A 398 -20.16 12.10 21.46
C ARG A 398 -20.60 12.35 20.01
N HIS A 399 -20.38 11.38 19.13
CA HIS A 399 -21.05 11.41 17.84
C HIS A 399 -22.52 11.12 18.12
N GLY A 400 -23.33 12.19 18.04
CA GLY A 400 -24.77 12.05 18.17
C GLY A 400 -25.22 10.83 17.38
N THR A 401 -26.15 10.06 17.94
CA THR A 401 -26.62 8.81 17.34
C THR A 401 -26.67 8.91 15.82
N VAL A 402 -26.30 7.85 15.12
CA VAL A 402 -26.42 7.75 13.65
C VAL A 402 -27.75 8.33 13.14
N GLU A 403 -28.82 8.28 13.95
CA GLU A 403 -30.09 9.00 13.75
C GLU A 403 -29.95 10.51 13.59
N ALA A 404 -29.02 11.17 14.28
CA ALA A 404 -28.81 12.62 14.15
C ALA A 404 -28.04 12.99 12.86
N LEU A 405 -27.23 12.05 12.33
CA LEU A 405 -26.50 12.20 11.07
C LEU A 405 -27.35 11.80 9.85
N TYR A 406 -28.38 10.96 10.02
CA TYR A 406 -29.15 10.34 8.93
C TYR A 406 -30.64 10.61 8.96
N GLY A 407 -31.23 11.01 10.11
CA GLY A 407 -32.70 10.90 10.27
C GLY A 407 -33.08 9.42 9.95
N HIS A 408 -33.44 8.63 10.89
CA HIS A 408 -33.81 7.21 10.87
C HIS A 408 -33.00 6.27 9.95
N PRO A 409 -32.30 5.27 10.50
CA PRO A 409 -31.68 4.24 9.70
C PRO A 409 -32.76 3.54 8.88
N PRO A 410 -32.49 3.13 7.63
CA PRO A 410 -33.41 2.29 6.88
C PRO A 410 -33.65 1.04 7.70
N SER A 411 -34.90 0.82 8.11
CA SER A 411 -35.32 -0.40 8.77
C SER A 411 -34.80 -1.60 8.00
N SER A 412 -34.06 -2.48 8.69
CA SER A 412 -33.63 -3.77 8.14
C SER A 412 -34.88 -4.50 7.64
N GLY A 413 -35.12 -4.41 6.34
CA GLY A 413 -36.23 -5.07 5.67
C GLY A 413 -35.98 -6.58 5.57
N ARG A 414 -36.08 -7.27 6.68
CA ARG A 414 -36.54 -8.65 6.71
C ARG A 414 -38.03 -8.56 7.03
N ASP A 415 -38.83 -8.56 5.99
CA ASP A 415 -40.27 -8.83 6.12
C ASP A 415 -40.46 -10.23 6.73
N PRO A 416 -41.09 -10.34 7.92
CA PRO A 416 -41.44 -11.65 8.49
C PRO A 416 -42.87 -12.03 8.10
N GLU A 417 -43.27 -11.95 6.84
CA GLU A 417 -44.54 -12.50 6.41
C GLU A 417 -44.49 -13.01 4.98
N SER A 418 -44.13 -14.30 4.84
CA SER A 418 -44.74 -15.19 3.83
C SER A 418 -44.59 -16.65 4.26
N THR A 419 -45.29 -16.99 5.35
CA THR A 419 -45.70 -18.37 5.60
C THR A 419 -47.16 -18.46 5.27
N SER A 420 -47.53 -18.93 4.10
CA SER A 420 -48.62 -19.87 3.92
C SER A 420 -48.79 -20.24 2.45
N ASP A 421 -48.85 -21.56 2.25
CA ASP A 421 -49.52 -22.29 1.18
C ASP A 421 -48.92 -22.33 -0.24
N GLY A 422 -48.45 -23.52 -0.57
CA GLY A 422 -48.23 -23.91 -1.99
C GLY A 422 -47.38 -25.15 -2.17
N VAL A 423 -47.68 -26.24 -1.45
CA VAL A 423 -47.14 -27.58 -1.78
C VAL A 423 -47.53 -27.94 -3.20
N ARG A 424 -46.64 -27.82 -4.18
CA ARG A 424 -46.70 -28.57 -5.44
C ARG A 424 -45.50 -29.52 -5.52
N ARG A 425 -45.83 -30.80 -5.31
CA ARG A 425 -44.96 -31.94 -5.58
C ARG A 425 -44.53 -31.90 -7.04
N MET A 426 -43.24 -31.95 -7.31
CA MET A 426 -42.71 -32.39 -8.58
C MET A 426 -42.15 -33.82 -8.46
N PRO A 427 -42.26 -34.64 -9.53
CA PRO A 427 -42.06 -36.08 -9.44
C PRO A 427 -40.59 -36.46 -9.50
N ALA A 428 -40.30 -37.56 -8.78
CA ALA A 428 -39.02 -38.27 -8.76
C ALA A 428 -38.57 -38.68 -10.18
N TYR A 429 -37.32 -38.32 -10.55
CA TYR A 429 -36.62 -39.01 -11.63
C TYR A 429 -35.68 -40.06 -11.06
N SER A 430 -36.00 -41.27 -11.44
CA SER A 430 -35.35 -42.54 -11.13
C SER A 430 -33.93 -42.59 -11.71
N THR A 431 -33.02 -43.02 -10.87
CA THR A 431 -31.70 -43.58 -11.20
C THR A 431 -31.80 -44.73 -12.18
N ARG A 432 -31.02 -44.71 -13.25
CA ARG A 432 -30.44 -45.93 -13.83
C ARG A 432 -29.11 -45.68 -14.48
N ALA A 433 -28.16 -46.46 -14.02
CA ALA A 433 -26.80 -46.72 -14.42
C ALA A 433 -26.60 -47.08 -15.91
N ALA A 434 -25.38 -46.84 -16.36
CA ALA A 434 -24.48 -47.73 -17.11
C ALA A 434 -23.70 -46.94 -18.20
N LEU A 435 -22.52 -46.87 -18.14
CA LEU A 435 -21.29 -47.47 -18.69
C LEU A 435 -20.16 -46.47 -18.57
#